data_46397cb0cf1e3df36a6e40e4d9dff9e9
#
_entry.id   46397cb0cf1e3df36a6e40e4d9dff9e9
#
_cell.length_a   1.000
_cell.length_b   1.000
_cell.length_c   1.000
_cell.angle_alpha   90.00
_cell.angle_beta   90.00
_cell.angle_gamma   90.00
#
_symmetry.space_group_name_H-M   'P 1'
#
loop_
_entity.id
_entity.type
_entity.pdbx_description
1 polymer ?
#
loop_
_entity_poly.entity_id
_entity_poly.type
_entity_poly.pdbx_seq_one_letter_code
_entity_poly.pdbx_strand_id
1 'polypeptide(L)'
;FREQQSRYVADLKSCNILNVWFSRNITTLAELVESLSLKREIPQIEISCGDDIKAIIIRHLSPFIDSDIEKIKAFSITHDLHIYTQSKGPKTIIKIAPEDHKPYLDYYLEDYDVRLKFHPSDFTQINPQINRKMIARALEWLDLQKDDVILDLYCGIGNFSLPIARKQVKSVIGVEGCEQMVARASRNAKDNGITNAQFIAADLNENLP
;
A
#
# COMPACT_ATOMS: atom_id res chain seq x y z
N PHE A 1 -10.05 -13.37 -1.90
CA PHE A 1 -10.90 -13.80 -0.77
C PHE A 1 -11.13 -15.31 -0.86
N ARG A 2 -11.15 -15.99 0.31
CA ARG A 2 -11.45 -17.42 0.40
C ARG A 2 -12.79 -17.60 1.09
N GLU A 3 -13.48 -18.71 0.77
CA GLU A 3 -14.64 -19.15 1.52
C GLU A 3 -14.25 -19.49 2.96
N GLN A 4 -15.18 -19.29 3.90
CA GLN A 4 -14.92 -19.58 5.30
C GLN A 4 -14.66 -21.09 5.48
N GLN A 5 -13.55 -21.43 6.16
CA GLN A 5 -13.13 -22.81 6.42
C GLN A 5 -12.94 -23.67 5.16
N SER A 6 -12.63 -23.05 4.02
CA SER A 6 -12.45 -23.71 2.74
C SER A 6 -11.12 -23.34 2.09
N ARG A 7 -10.60 -24.23 1.23
CA ARG A 7 -9.47 -23.95 0.35
C ARG A 7 -9.86 -23.22 -0.94
N TYR A 8 -11.15 -23.09 -1.20
CA TYR A 8 -11.65 -22.50 -2.43
C TYR A 8 -11.72 -20.97 -2.33
N VAL A 9 -11.60 -20.34 -3.49
CA VAL A 9 -11.82 -18.90 -3.64
C VAL A 9 -13.30 -18.63 -3.73
N ALA A 10 -13.79 -17.62 -2.98
CA ALA A 10 -15.17 -17.23 -3.02
C ALA A 10 -15.53 -16.63 -4.40
N ASP A 11 -16.65 -17.05 -5.00
CA ASP A 11 -17.19 -16.48 -6.25
C ASP A 11 -17.87 -15.13 -5.96
N LEU A 12 -17.06 -14.08 -5.84
CA LEU A 12 -17.53 -12.73 -5.56
C LEU A 12 -17.81 -11.98 -6.85
N LYS A 13 -18.95 -11.32 -6.93
CA LYS A 13 -19.32 -10.39 -8.01
C LYS A 13 -19.02 -8.93 -7.64
N SER A 14 -18.98 -8.63 -6.35
CA SER A 14 -18.65 -7.31 -5.80
C SER A 14 -18.11 -7.44 -4.38
N CYS A 15 -17.45 -6.40 -3.88
CA CYS A 15 -16.96 -6.37 -2.51
C CYS A 15 -16.99 -4.94 -1.96
N ASN A 16 -17.81 -4.69 -0.95
CA ASN A 16 -18.07 -3.35 -0.41
C ASN A 16 -16.89 -2.72 0.35
N ILE A 17 -15.86 -3.51 0.69
CA ILE A 17 -14.67 -2.99 1.35
C ILE A 17 -13.56 -2.59 0.38
N LEU A 18 -13.65 -2.98 -0.89
CA LEU A 18 -12.70 -2.58 -1.91
C LEU A 18 -12.98 -1.16 -2.42
N ASN A 19 -11.95 -0.54 -3.02
CA ASN A 19 -12.15 0.62 -3.85
C ASN A 19 -13.26 0.37 -4.88
N VAL A 20 -14.07 1.39 -5.15
CA VAL A 20 -15.30 1.27 -5.98
C VAL A 20 -15.02 0.66 -7.35
N TRP A 21 -13.91 1.06 -7.99
CA TRP A 21 -13.54 0.48 -9.29
C TRP A 21 -13.29 -1.02 -9.17
N PHE A 22 -12.47 -1.45 -8.22
CA PHE A 22 -12.18 -2.88 -8.02
C PHE A 22 -13.40 -3.68 -7.60
N SER A 23 -14.25 -3.12 -6.75
CA SER A 23 -15.51 -3.75 -6.34
C SER A 23 -16.41 -4.09 -7.54
N ARG A 24 -16.50 -3.17 -8.50
CA ARG A 24 -17.34 -3.32 -9.70
C ARG A 24 -16.70 -4.14 -10.81
N ASN A 25 -15.38 -4.34 -10.76
CA ASN A 25 -14.60 -4.98 -11.84
C ASN A 25 -13.93 -6.30 -11.40
N ILE A 26 -14.45 -6.96 -10.36
CA ILE A 26 -13.93 -8.28 -9.94
C ILE A 26 -14.01 -9.30 -11.09
N THR A 27 -15.13 -9.33 -11.80
CA THR A 27 -15.31 -10.21 -12.97
C THR A 27 -14.36 -9.88 -14.11
N THR A 28 -14.11 -8.60 -14.36
CA THR A 28 -13.15 -8.15 -15.38
C THR A 28 -11.71 -8.59 -15.04
N LEU A 29 -11.34 -8.57 -13.74
CA LEU A 29 -10.06 -9.13 -13.29
C LEU A 29 -10.00 -10.66 -13.47
N ALA A 30 -11.11 -11.35 -13.19
CA ALA A 30 -11.21 -12.79 -13.41
C ALA A 30 -11.09 -13.14 -14.91
N GLU A 31 -11.71 -12.36 -15.80
CA GLU A 31 -11.57 -12.50 -17.26
C GLU A 31 -10.13 -12.28 -17.72
N LEU A 32 -9.41 -11.30 -17.17
CA LEU A 32 -7.97 -11.16 -17.45
C LEU A 32 -7.25 -12.45 -17.08
N VAL A 33 -7.40 -12.95 -15.85
CA VAL A 33 -6.73 -14.18 -15.40
C VAL A 33 -7.07 -15.36 -16.31
N GLU A 34 -8.34 -15.56 -16.66
CA GLU A 34 -8.79 -16.64 -17.54
C GLU A 34 -8.18 -16.56 -18.95
N SER A 35 -7.85 -15.36 -19.41
CA SER A 35 -7.23 -15.13 -20.73
C SER A 35 -5.74 -15.50 -20.77
N LEU A 36 -5.08 -15.58 -19.59
CA LEU A 36 -3.65 -15.85 -19.50
C LEU A 36 -3.34 -17.35 -19.58
N SER A 37 -2.19 -17.68 -20.18
CA SER A 37 -1.73 -19.07 -20.29
C SER A 37 -1.50 -19.71 -18.93
N LEU A 38 -1.10 -18.92 -17.92
CA LEU A 38 -0.79 -19.33 -16.55
C LEU A 38 -1.98 -19.22 -15.58
N LYS A 39 -3.23 -19.18 -16.05
CA LYS A 39 -4.41 -18.95 -15.21
C LYS A 39 -4.52 -19.85 -13.96
N ARG A 40 -3.98 -21.06 -14.00
CA ARG A 40 -3.95 -21.98 -12.84
C ARG A 40 -2.75 -21.78 -11.93
N GLU A 41 -1.81 -20.94 -12.32
CA GLU A 41 -0.57 -20.64 -11.61
C GLU A 41 -0.52 -19.20 -11.10
N ILE A 42 -1.68 -18.55 -11.04
CA ILE A 42 -1.89 -17.23 -10.43
C ILE A 42 -2.60 -17.41 -9.08
N PRO A 43 -1.86 -17.57 -7.98
CA PRO A 43 -2.45 -17.85 -6.67
C PRO A 43 -3.10 -16.64 -6.03
N GLN A 44 -2.73 -15.41 -6.44
CA GLN A 44 -3.16 -14.18 -5.77
C GLN A 44 -3.04 -12.97 -6.67
N ILE A 45 -3.99 -12.04 -6.51
CA ILE A 45 -3.89 -10.64 -6.96
C ILE A 45 -4.01 -9.76 -5.73
N GLU A 46 -3.03 -8.88 -5.53
CA GLU A 46 -3.07 -7.85 -4.50
C GLU A 46 -3.50 -6.52 -5.13
N ILE A 47 -4.30 -5.75 -4.40
CA ILE A 47 -4.86 -4.48 -4.85
C ILE A 47 -4.30 -3.37 -3.99
N SER A 48 -3.88 -2.29 -4.63
CA SER A 48 -3.36 -1.10 -3.95
C SER A 48 -3.91 0.17 -4.61
N CYS A 49 -4.34 1.14 -3.81
CA CYS A 49 -4.95 2.37 -4.31
C CYS A 49 -4.32 3.59 -3.64
N GLY A 50 -3.80 4.49 -4.47
CA GLY A 50 -3.53 5.87 -4.09
C GLY A 50 -4.75 6.76 -4.38
N ASP A 51 -4.56 8.08 -4.29
CA ASP A 51 -5.62 9.02 -4.62
C ASP A 51 -5.93 8.99 -6.13
N ASP A 52 -4.90 9.00 -6.97
CA ASP A 52 -5.05 9.05 -8.43
C ASP A 52 -4.75 7.71 -9.13
N ILE A 53 -3.89 6.88 -8.55
CA ILE A 53 -3.38 5.66 -9.18
C ILE A 53 -3.95 4.43 -8.50
N LYS A 54 -4.46 3.52 -9.30
CA LYS A 54 -4.87 2.17 -8.88
C LYS A 54 -3.81 1.18 -9.38
N ALA A 55 -3.42 0.23 -8.54
CA ALA A 55 -2.44 -0.78 -8.89
C ALA A 55 -2.88 -2.19 -8.49
N ILE A 56 -2.39 -3.16 -9.24
CA ILE A 56 -2.46 -4.58 -8.87
C ILE A 56 -1.08 -5.22 -8.94
N ILE A 57 -0.86 -6.21 -8.06
CA ILE A 57 0.28 -7.11 -8.14
C ILE A 57 -0.25 -8.51 -8.44
N ILE A 58 0.14 -9.06 -9.58
CA ILE A 58 -0.23 -10.43 -9.99
C ILE A 58 0.89 -11.37 -9.54
N ARG A 59 0.61 -12.22 -8.54
CA ARG A 59 1.55 -13.30 -8.16
C ARG A 59 1.42 -14.45 -9.14
N HIS A 60 2.57 -14.99 -9.54
CA HIS A 60 2.63 -16.09 -10.48
C HIS A 60 3.71 -17.10 -10.08
N LEU A 61 3.49 -18.39 -10.40
CA LEU A 61 4.40 -19.48 -10.05
C LEU A 61 5.41 -19.78 -11.16
N SER A 62 5.03 -19.58 -12.43
CA SER A 62 5.88 -19.72 -13.61
C SER A 62 5.97 -18.40 -14.40
N PRO A 63 7.03 -18.20 -15.19
CA PRO A 63 7.19 -16.98 -15.98
C PRO A 63 6.07 -16.79 -17.00
N PHE A 64 5.59 -15.57 -17.17
CA PHE A 64 4.67 -15.20 -18.25
C PHE A 64 5.38 -15.29 -19.61
N ILE A 65 4.66 -15.73 -20.63
CA ILE A 65 5.08 -15.67 -22.04
C ILE A 65 4.77 -14.28 -22.62
N ASP A 66 5.40 -13.92 -23.74
CA ASP A 66 5.25 -12.59 -24.34
C ASP A 66 3.80 -12.23 -24.64
N SER A 67 2.99 -13.19 -25.11
CA SER A 67 1.57 -12.95 -25.37
C SER A 67 0.75 -12.64 -24.11
N ASP A 68 1.13 -13.17 -22.95
CA ASP A 68 0.51 -12.82 -21.69
C ASP A 68 0.89 -11.40 -21.24
N ILE A 69 2.17 -11.05 -21.41
CA ILE A 69 2.67 -9.69 -21.12
C ILE A 69 1.92 -8.66 -21.96
N GLU A 70 1.70 -8.92 -23.25
CA GLU A 70 0.94 -8.01 -24.11
C GLU A 70 -0.52 -7.86 -23.68
N LYS A 71 -1.18 -8.95 -23.25
CA LYS A 71 -2.54 -8.88 -22.68
C LYS A 71 -2.57 -8.04 -21.38
N ILE A 72 -1.59 -8.24 -20.49
CA ILE A 72 -1.46 -7.48 -19.26
C ILE A 72 -1.25 -5.99 -19.56
N LYS A 73 -0.39 -5.64 -20.52
CA LYS A 73 -0.18 -4.26 -20.95
C LYS A 73 -1.44 -3.63 -21.54
N ALA A 74 -2.13 -4.35 -22.43
CA ALA A 74 -3.40 -3.88 -22.99
C ALA A 74 -4.46 -3.65 -21.91
N PHE A 75 -4.55 -4.54 -20.94
CA PHE A 75 -5.47 -4.41 -19.81
C PHE A 75 -5.13 -3.18 -18.95
N SER A 76 -3.84 -2.93 -18.69
CA SER A 76 -3.37 -1.75 -17.98
C SER A 76 -3.85 -0.45 -18.65
N ILE A 77 -3.66 -0.35 -19.96
CA ILE A 77 -4.08 0.83 -20.75
C ILE A 77 -5.60 1.00 -20.72
N THR A 78 -6.33 -0.09 -20.99
CA THR A 78 -7.80 -0.06 -21.08
C THR A 78 -8.47 0.39 -19.76
N HIS A 79 -7.88 0.01 -18.63
CA HIS A 79 -8.49 0.23 -17.30
C HIS A 79 -7.77 1.27 -16.45
N ASP A 80 -6.74 1.92 -16.97
CA ASP A 80 -5.91 2.88 -16.24
C ASP A 80 -5.40 2.32 -14.92
N LEU A 81 -4.71 1.16 -15.03
CA LEU A 81 -4.15 0.43 -13.88
C LEU A 81 -2.64 0.30 -13.99
N HIS A 82 -1.95 0.53 -12.90
CA HIS A 82 -0.57 0.10 -12.78
C HIS A 82 -0.51 -1.40 -12.47
N ILE A 83 0.17 -2.18 -13.30
CA ILE A 83 0.24 -3.63 -13.12
C ILE A 83 1.68 -4.05 -12.83
N TYR A 84 1.81 -4.77 -11.74
CA TYR A 84 3.05 -5.38 -11.28
C TYR A 84 2.90 -6.89 -11.29
N THR A 85 4.01 -7.60 -11.41
CA THR A 85 4.06 -9.06 -11.26
C THR A 85 5.02 -9.45 -10.13
N GLN A 86 4.79 -10.59 -9.52
CA GLN A 86 5.62 -11.12 -8.44
C GLN A 86 5.77 -12.64 -8.56
N SER A 87 7.01 -13.11 -8.76
CA SER A 87 7.30 -14.54 -8.90
C SER A 87 7.60 -15.25 -7.58
N LYS A 88 8.14 -14.54 -6.59
CA LYS A 88 8.55 -15.09 -5.27
C LYS A 88 8.31 -14.08 -4.16
N GLY A 89 9.35 -13.72 -3.41
CA GLY A 89 9.29 -12.73 -2.34
C GLY A 89 9.17 -11.27 -2.85
N PRO A 90 9.03 -10.30 -1.93
CA PRO A 90 8.81 -8.88 -2.28
C PRO A 90 9.87 -8.28 -3.21
N LYS A 91 11.11 -8.78 -3.15
CA LYS A 91 12.22 -8.32 -4.02
C LYS A 91 12.04 -8.68 -5.50
N THR A 92 11.07 -9.53 -5.84
CA THR A 92 10.78 -9.95 -7.22
C THR A 92 9.61 -9.21 -7.83
N ILE A 93 9.11 -8.17 -7.19
CA ILE A 93 8.03 -7.34 -7.73
C ILE A 93 8.59 -6.44 -8.82
N ILE A 94 8.01 -6.56 -10.02
CA ILE A 94 8.42 -5.82 -11.22
C ILE A 94 7.17 -5.14 -11.79
N LYS A 95 7.27 -3.86 -12.11
CA LYS A 95 6.23 -3.14 -12.84
C LYS A 95 6.25 -3.56 -14.31
N ILE A 96 5.10 -3.97 -14.82
CA ILE A 96 4.91 -4.37 -16.22
C ILE A 96 4.30 -3.24 -17.04
N ALA A 97 3.37 -2.49 -16.46
CA ALA A 97 2.66 -1.41 -17.15
C ALA A 97 2.05 -0.40 -16.17
N PRO A 98 1.87 0.87 -16.57
CA PRO A 98 2.47 1.47 -17.78
C PRO A 98 3.99 1.56 -17.69
N GLU A 99 4.64 1.73 -18.83
CA GLU A 99 6.09 1.98 -18.91
C GLU A 99 6.40 3.44 -18.54
N ASP A 100 6.25 3.74 -17.27
CA ASP A 100 6.61 5.03 -16.68
C ASP A 100 7.59 4.84 -15.51
N HIS A 101 8.21 5.94 -15.08
CA HIS A 101 9.16 5.92 -13.98
C HIS A 101 8.50 6.22 -12.62
N LYS A 102 7.18 6.01 -12.48
CA LYS A 102 6.45 6.22 -11.23
C LYS A 102 6.31 4.90 -10.46
N PRO A 103 7.26 4.55 -9.59
CA PRO A 103 7.23 3.28 -8.85
C PRO A 103 6.30 3.32 -7.63
N TYR A 104 5.85 4.51 -7.24
CA TYR A 104 5.08 4.73 -6.02
C TYR A 104 3.70 5.28 -6.34
N LEU A 105 2.73 4.85 -5.54
CA LEU A 105 1.44 5.50 -5.37
C LEU A 105 1.56 6.53 -4.25
N ASP A 106 0.58 7.40 -4.13
CA ASP A 106 0.51 8.33 -3.01
C ASP A 106 -0.92 8.61 -2.58
N TYR A 107 -1.08 9.08 -1.36
CA TYR A 107 -2.31 9.67 -0.86
C TYR A 107 -2.01 10.91 -0.01
N TYR A 108 -2.96 11.82 0.02
CA TYR A 108 -2.82 13.10 0.68
C TYR A 108 -3.75 13.22 1.89
N LEU A 109 -3.18 13.55 3.03
CA LEU A 109 -3.88 13.84 4.28
C LEU A 109 -4.05 15.36 4.40
N GLU A 110 -5.13 15.88 3.82
CA GLU A 110 -5.39 17.32 3.66
C GLU A 110 -5.33 18.08 4.99
N ASP A 111 -5.94 17.54 6.06
CA ASP A 111 -6.01 18.17 7.38
C ASP A 111 -4.63 18.44 8.01
N TYR A 112 -3.60 17.78 7.48
CA TYR A 112 -2.23 17.84 8.03
C TYR A 112 -1.21 18.34 7.02
N ASP A 113 -1.61 18.58 5.77
CA ASP A 113 -0.71 18.88 4.66
C ASP A 113 0.44 17.85 4.58
N VAL A 114 0.08 16.57 4.53
CA VAL A 114 1.01 15.44 4.45
C VAL A 114 0.68 14.55 3.27
N ARG A 115 1.61 14.42 2.34
CA ARG A 115 1.54 13.48 1.22
C ARG A 115 2.41 12.26 1.50
N LEU A 116 1.81 11.09 1.53
CA LEU A 116 2.51 9.83 1.79
C LEU A 116 2.65 9.03 0.49
N LYS A 117 3.90 8.80 0.09
CA LYS A 117 4.23 7.89 -1.01
C LYS A 117 4.41 6.48 -0.47
N PHE A 118 3.95 5.49 -1.23
CA PHE A 118 4.05 4.08 -0.85
C PHE A 118 4.22 3.19 -2.09
N HIS A 119 4.85 2.04 -1.89
CA HIS A 119 4.94 1.01 -2.92
C HIS A 119 3.67 0.15 -2.89
N PRO A 120 3.16 -0.37 -4.03
CA PRO A 120 1.95 -1.21 -4.04
C PRO A 120 1.95 -2.40 -3.10
N SER A 121 3.12 -2.87 -2.68
CA SER A 121 3.28 -3.94 -1.68
C SER A 121 3.29 -3.47 -0.24
N ASP A 122 3.32 -2.17 0.02
CA ASP A 122 3.29 -1.67 1.39
C ASP A 122 1.89 -1.77 1.97
N PHE A 123 1.82 -2.03 3.26
CA PHE A 123 0.54 -1.97 3.93
C PHE A 123 0.01 -0.54 4.00
N THR A 124 -1.21 -0.34 3.51
CA THR A 124 -1.98 0.89 3.66
C THR A 124 -3.41 0.57 4.07
N GLN A 125 -4.08 1.52 4.74
CA GLN A 125 -5.49 1.34 5.10
C GLN A 125 -6.38 1.35 3.85
N ILE A 126 -7.16 0.30 3.66
CA ILE A 126 -7.99 0.07 2.46
C ILE A 126 -9.02 1.17 2.27
N ASN A 127 -9.58 1.69 3.36
CA ASN A 127 -10.58 2.75 3.33
C ASN A 127 -9.95 4.10 3.70
N PRO A 128 -9.70 5.00 2.72
CA PRO A 128 -9.03 6.26 2.97
C PRO A 128 -9.85 7.21 3.87
N GLN A 129 -11.19 7.14 3.82
CA GLN A 129 -12.03 7.97 4.68
C GLN A 129 -11.95 7.52 6.14
N ILE A 130 -11.95 6.22 6.38
CA ILE A 130 -11.78 5.67 7.73
C ILE A 130 -10.37 5.95 8.24
N ASN A 131 -9.34 5.84 7.39
CA ASN A 131 -7.97 6.20 7.74
C ASN A 131 -7.87 7.65 8.26
N ARG A 132 -8.41 8.61 7.51
CA ARG A 132 -8.44 10.03 7.93
C ARG A 132 -9.16 10.21 9.28
N LYS A 133 -10.32 9.56 9.46
CA LYS A 133 -11.06 9.60 10.74
C LYS A 133 -10.28 8.98 11.91
N MET A 134 -9.58 7.87 11.67
CA MET A 134 -8.73 7.23 12.68
C MET A 134 -7.59 8.14 13.11
N ILE A 135 -6.89 8.75 12.15
CA ILE A 135 -5.82 9.71 12.44
C ILE A 135 -6.37 10.89 13.24
N ALA A 136 -7.45 11.52 12.78
CA ALA A 136 -8.06 12.65 13.48
C ALA A 136 -8.45 12.29 14.92
N ARG A 137 -9.08 11.13 15.13
CA ARG A 137 -9.48 10.67 16.46
C ARG A 137 -8.28 10.35 17.35
N ALA A 138 -7.24 9.74 16.81
CA ALA A 138 -6.02 9.46 17.57
C ALA A 138 -5.34 10.76 18.04
N LEU A 139 -5.21 11.75 17.15
CA LEU A 139 -4.60 13.03 17.49
C LEU A 139 -5.45 13.83 18.51
N GLU A 140 -6.78 13.74 18.41
CA GLU A 140 -7.70 14.32 19.42
C GLU A 140 -7.48 13.70 20.81
N TRP A 141 -7.38 12.37 20.89
CA TRP A 141 -7.23 11.67 22.16
C TRP A 141 -5.84 11.79 22.76
N LEU A 142 -4.81 11.96 21.94
CA LEU A 142 -3.44 12.17 22.43
C LEU A 142 -3.26 13.52 23.11
N ASP A 143 -4.12 14.51 22.85
CA ASP A 143 -4.04 15.86 23.41
C ASP A 143 -2.62 16.45 23.38
N LEU A 144 -2.01 16.41 22.22
CA LEU A 144 -0.59 16.64 21.97
C LEU A 144 -0.12 18.02 22.43
N GLN A 145 0.99 18.06 23.20
CA GLN A 145 1.64 19.26 23.69
C GLN A 145 2.99 19.48 23.00
N LYS A 146 3.49 20.73 23.01
CA LYS A 146 4.74 21.10 22.31
C LYS A 146 5.99 20.37 22.80
N ASP A 147 6.01 20.00 24.07
CA ASP A 147 7.16 19.34 24.70
C ASP A 147 7.10 17.81 24.62
N ASP A 148 6.04 17.27 24.00
CA ASP A 148 5.85 15.83 23.93
C ASP A 148 6.88 15.18 23.00
N VAL A 149 7.37 14.04 23.45
CA VAL A 149 8.14 13.07 22.66
C VAL A 149 7.24 11.85 22.41
N ILE A 150 6.88 11.64 21.18
CA ILE A 150 5.92 10.59 20.80
C ILE A 150 6.66 9.39 20.23
N LEU A 151 6.29 8.20 20.71
CA LEU A 151 6.73 6.92 20.16
C LEU A 151 5.58 6.28 19.37
N ASP A 152 5.79 6.05 18.08
CA ASP A 152 4.86 5.37 17.17
C ASP A 152 5.41 3.99 16.82
N LEU A 153 4.85 2.94 17.42
CA LEU A 153 5.24 1.56 17.18
C LEU A 153 4.45 0.98 16.00
N TYR A 154 5.14 0.21 15.14
CA TYR A 154 4.60 -0.27 13.85
C TYR A 154 4.21 0.90 12.94
N CYS A 155 5.07 1.92 12.88
CA CYS A 155 4.75 3.18 12.21
C CYS A 155 4.55 3.06 10.69
N GLY A 156 4.96 1.96 10.09
CA GLY A 156 4.86 1.73 8.65
C GLY A 156 5.56 2.83 7.85
N ILE A 157 4.84 3.44 6.93
CA ILE A 157 5.31 4.54 6.09
C ILE A 157 5.14 5.93 6.74
N GLY A 158 4.76 5.98 8.02
CA GLY A 158 4.56 7.21 8.77
C GLY A 158 3.12 7.75 8.78
N ASN A 159 2.12 6.87 8.61
CA ASN A 159 0.70 7.25 8.49
C ASN A 159 0.17 8.05 9.70
N PHE A 160 0.62 7.74 10.92
CA PHE A 160 0.32 8.50 12.14
C PHE A 160 1.47 9.44 12.50
N SER A 161 2.70 8.97 12.39
CA SER A 161 3.90 9.74 12.77
C SER A 161 3.96 11.12 12.13
N LEU A 162 3.68 11.23 10.81
CA LEU A 162 3.84 12.49 10.10
C LEU A 162 2.74 13.50 10.43
N PRO A 163 1.44 13.14 10.50
CA PRO A 163 0.40 14.02 11.05
C PRO A 163 0.67 14.47 12.49
N ILE A 164 1.18 13.57 13.36
CA ILE A 164 1.57 13.93 14.73
C ILE A 164 2.70 14.97 14.72
N ALA A 165 3.73 14.76 13.90
CA ALA A 165 4.84 15.71 13.80
C ALA A 165 4.40 17.10 13.32
N ARG A 166 3.37 17.19 12.48
CA ARG A 166 2.74 18.46 12.05
C ARG A 166 2.06 19.22 13.18
N LYS A 167 1.67 18.56 14.27
CA LYS A 167 1.15 19.23 15.48
C LYS A 167 2.23 19.95 16.30
N GLN A 168 3.45 20.04 15.78
CA GLN A 168 4.56 20.77 16.39
C GLN A 168 4.96 20.23 17.78
N VAL A 169 4.80 18.94 17.99
CA VAL A 169 5.38 18.24 19.14
C VAL A 169 6.92 18.33 19.09
N LYS A 170 7.58 18.11 20.21
CA LYS A 170 9.05 18.16 20.29
C LYS A 170 9.71 17.18 19.32
N SER A 171 9.28 15.93 19.33
CA SER A 171 9.76 14.92 18.38
C SER A 171 8.83 13.73 18.28
N VAL A 172 8.91 13.03 17.13
CA VAL A 172 8.26 11.74 16.90
C VAL A 172 9.34 10.72 16.57
N ILE A 173 9.28 9.55 17.21
CA ILE A 173 10.13 8.40 16.93
C ILE A 173 9.22 7.29 16.40
N GLY A 174 9.33 6.97 15.11
CA GLY A 174 8.63 5.84 14.50
C GLY A 174 9.50 4.59 14.51
N VAL A 175 8.96 3.47 14.94
CA VAL A 175 9.65 2.17 14.93
C VAL A 175 8.89 1.19 14.07
N GLU A 176 9.57 0.53 13.14
CA GLU A 176 9.00 -0.41 12.18
C GLU A 176 9.99 -1.53 11.88
N GLY A 177 9.50 -2.78 11.77
CA GLY A 177 10.35 -3.94 11.51
C GLY A 177 10.90 -4.02 10.09
N CYS A 178 10.24 -3.39 9.13
CA CYS A 178 10.64 -3.45 7.72
C CYS A 178 11.52 -2.25 7.35
N GLU A 179 12.82 -2.49 7.12
CA GLU A 179 13.78 -1.45 6.72
C GLU A 179 13.33 -0.63 5.50
N GLN A 180 12.67 -1.27 4.53
CA GLN A 180 12.17 -0.57 3.33
C GLN A 180 11.05 0.42 3.68
N MET A 181 10.18 0.08 4.63
CA MET A 181 9.12 0.98 5.10
C MET A 181 9.71 2.13 5.92
N VAL A 182 10.72 1.87 6.77
CA VAL A 182 11.47 2.89 7.51
C VAL A 182 12.14 3.89 6.56
N ALA A 183 12.82 3.40 5.52
CA ALA A 183 13.43 4.26 4.51
C ALA A 183 12.38 5.12 3.79
N ARG A 184 11.18 4.57 3.55
CA ARG A 184 10.07 5.27 2.92
C ARG A 184 9.44 6.31 3.84
N ALA A 185 9.24 5.98 5.12
CA ALA A 185 8.76 6.92 6.14
C ALA A 185 9.72 8.12 6.27
N SER A 186 11.04 7.85 6.31
CA SER A 186 12.07 8.89 6.33
C SER A 186 12.03 9.76 5.07
N ARG A 187 11.81 9.15 3.91
CA ARG A 187 11.65 9.89 2.66
C ARG A 187 10.39 10.72 2.65
N ASN A 188 9.27 10.16 3.12
CA ASN A 188 8.01 10.89 3.27
C ASN A 188 8.16 12.09 4.19
N ALA A 189 8.84 11.95 5.34
CA ALA A 189 9.15 13.09 6.22
C ALA A 189 9.90 14.19 5.47
N LYS A 190 10.97 13.83 4.77
CA LYS A 190 11.79 14.76 4.00
C LYS A 190 10.98 15.46 2.90
N ASP A 191 10.21 14.71 2.11
CA ASP A 191 9.42 15.24 1.00
C ASP A 191 8.32 16.20 1.48
N ASN A 192 7.84 16.03 2.74
CA ASN A 192 6.89 16.92 3.40
C ASN A 192 7.56 18.04 4.23
N GLY A 193 8.88 18.16 4.24
CA GLY A 193 9.59 19.17 5.05
C GLY A 193 9.46 18.99 6.57
N ILE A 194 9.19 17.76 7.03
CA ILE A 194 9.05 17.40 8.45
C ILE A 194 10.44 17.03 8.98
N THR A 195 10.91 17.76 9.99
CA THR A 195 12.27 17.62 10.55
C THR A 195 12.31 17.07 11.97
N ASN A 196 11.17 17.02 12.65
CA ASN A 196 11.00 16.53 14.02
C ASN A 196 10.49 15.09 14.10
N ALA A 197 10.59 14.32 13.01
CA ALA A 197 10.27 12.89 12.97
C ALA A 197 11.51 12.08 12.59
N GLN A 198 11.79 10.99 13.31
CA GLN A 198 12.84 10.02 13.05
C GLN A 198 12.24 8.62 12.97
N PHE A 199 12.84 7.76 12.15
CA PHE A 199 12.35 6.41 11.92
C PHE A 199 13.47 5.39 12.11
N ILE A 200 13.20 4.32 12.86
CA ILE A 200 14.15 3.31 13.27
C ILE A 200 13.64 1.93 12.83
N ALA A 201 14.50 1.15 12.20
CA ALA A 201 14.21 -0.25 11.91
C ALA A 201 14.55 -1.10 13.15
N ALA A 202 13.53 -1.74 13.73
CA ALA A 202 13.72 -2.68 14.84
C ALA A 202 12.60 -3.71 14.86
N ASP A 203 12.95 -4.96 15.19
CA ASP A 203 11.95 -6.00 15.44
C ASP A 203 11.30 -5.77 16.81
N LEU A 204 10.03 -5.43 16.79
CA LEU A 204 9.27 -5.13 18.01
C LEU A 204 8.92 -6.40 18.84
N ASN A 205 9.24 -7.60 18.33
CA ASN A 205 9.15 -8.85 19.09
C ASN A 205 10.44 -9.14 19.88
N GLU A 206 11.53 -8.44 19.59
CA GLU A 206 12.78 -8.48 20.32
C GLU A 206 12.86 -7.32 21.32
N ASN A 207 13.79 -7.40 22.27
CA ASN A 207 14.00 -6.30 23.21
C ASN A 207 14.42 -5.04 22.43
N LEU A 208 13.65 -3.98 22.59
CA LEU A 208 14.01 -2.66 22.03
C LEU A 208 15.35 -2.22 22.65
N PRO A 209 16.24 -1.63 21.86
CA PRO A 209 17.54 -1.16 22.35
C PRO A 209 17.43 -0.03 23.36
#